data_97fbd6888e92f18c2b301d2a5835b991
#
_entry.id   97fbd6888e92f18c2b301d2a5835b991
#
_cell.length_a   1.000
_cell.length_b   1.000
_cell.length_c   1.000
_cell.angle_alpha   90.00
_cell.angle_beta   90.00
_cell.angle_gamma   90.00
#
_symmetry.space_group_name_H-M   'P 1'
#
loop_
_entity.id
_entity.type
_entity.pdbx_description
1 polymer ?
#
loop_
_entity_poly.entity_id
_entity_poly.type
_entity_poly.pdbx_seq_one_letter_code
_entity_poly.pdbx_strand_id
1 'polypeptide(L)'
;VSSDTYCTKEHDSLKISNGKWHWFSRQTGGKTALDYLVKVKGCSFMEAMEIIHGAPLPRTIPAPVSRAESKRLLLPERNGNADTVIRYLKGRGIHDVIIRYCLENNLLFESRKYHSAVFLGYDKDGVPRYGNVRGTVGDYKGELSGSDKHYSFSIPGSSQTVHVFESAIDALSYATLELFEGKNWHEDHLLSLAGVFVTKREDVVPVALSRYLADHPEIQTLRLHLDNDAVGRGAVSGIVGGLRDRYEIWDEPPKCGKDVNDQLKIRVGLKKKEEYSR
;
A
#
# COMPACT_ATOMS: atom_id res chain seq x y z
N VAL A 1 1.96 39.79 -26.33
CA VAL A 1 2.77 38.94 -25.43
C VAL A 1 3.10 39.86 -24.26
N SER A 2 2.73 39.50 -23.02
CA SER A 2 3.08 40.28 -21.83
C SER A 2 4.61 40.33 -21.70
N SER A 3 5.14 41.45 -21.14
CA SER A 3 6.59 41.71 -21.04
C SER A 3 7.44 40.65 -20.38
N ASP A 4 6.84 39.62 -19.75
CA ASP A 4 7.51 38.62 -18.91
C ASP A 4 7.41 37.18 -19.46
N THR A 5 7.06 37.02 -20.75
CA THR A 5 6.96 35.69 -21.36
C THR A 5 7.95 35.55 -22.51
N TYR A 6 8.84 34.59 -22.40
CA TYR A 6 9.87 34.27 -23.41
C TYR A 6 9.50 33.02 -24.16
N CYS A 7 9.90 32.90 -25.42
CA CYS A 7 9.88 31.65 -26.16
C CYS A 7 11.30 31.27 -26.58
N THR A 8 11.57 29.97 -26.72
CA THR A 8 12.86 29.53 -27.21
C THR A 8 12.93 29.70 -28.73
N LYS A 9 14.15 29.92 -29.27
CA LYS A 9 14.35 30.04 -30.71
C LYS A 9 14.05 28.74 -31.47
N GLU A 10 14.22 27.59 -30.79
CA GLU A 10 14.03 26.27 -31.33
C GLU A 10 12.55 25.84 -31.36
N HIS A 11 11.74 26.37 -30.45
CA HIS A 11 10.33 25.98 -30.27
C HIS A 11 9.49 27.19 -29.88
N ASP A 12 8.78 27.77 -30.80
CA ASP A 12 7.92 28.93 -30.61
C ASP A 12 6.70 28.67 -29.72
N SER A 13 6.25 27.41 -29.66
CA SER A 13 5.18 26.94 -28.77
C SER A 13 5.65 26.62 -27.33
N LEU A 14 6.95 26.69 -27.04
CA LEU A 14 7.52 26.54 -25.69
C LEU A 14 7.67 27.91 -25.04
N LYS A 15 6.83 28.21 -24.06
CA LYS A 15 6.80 29.49 -23.34
C LYS A 15 7.42 29.33 -21.95
N ILE A 16 8.18 30.36 -21.56
CA ILE A 16 8.82 30.45 -20.24
C ILE A 16 8.37 31.75 -19.59
N SER A 17 7.83 31.71 -18.39
CA SER A 17 7.42 32.87 -17.62
C SER A 17 7.48 32.58 -16.11
N ASN A 18 8.01 33.52 -15.32
CA ASN A 18 8.10 33.44 -13.88
C ASN A 18 8.70 32.12 -13.37
N GLY A 19 9.82 31.67 -13.99
CA GLY A 19 10.48 30.41 -13.60
C GLY A 19 9.73 29.13 -13.93
N LYS A 20 8.59 29.25 -14.62
CA LYS A 20 7.79 28.12 -15.11
C LYS A 20 7.88 28.06 -16.63
N TRP A 21 7.70 26.87 -17.17
CA TRP A 21 7.65 26.67 -18.61
C TRP A 21 6.49 25.77 -19.01
N HIS A 22 5.96 25.96 -20.21
CA HIS A 22 4.92 25.13 -20.80
C HIS A 22 5.12 25.01 -22.30
N TRP A 23 5.13 23.76 -22.80
CA TRP A 23 5.25 23.43 -24.21
C TRP A 23 3.87 23.09 -24.77
N PHE A 24 3.21 24.07 -25.36
CA PHE A 24 1.80 23.96 -25.79
C PHE A 24 1.58 22.85 -26.83
N SER A 25 2.48 22.68 -27.80
CA SER A 25 2.32 21.63 -28.84
C SER A 25 2.50 20.22 -28.28
N ARG A 26 3.16 20.03 -27.14
CA ARG A 26 3.37 18.72 -26.48
C ARG A 26 2.58 18.56 -25.18
N GLN A 27 1.75 19.52 -24.82
CA GLN A 27 0.92 19.50 -23.60
C GLN A 27 1.72 19.13 -22.33
N THR A 28 2.96 19.62 -22.24
CA THR A 28 3.85 19.31 -21.09
C THR A 28 4.43 20.60 -20.51
N GLY A 29 4.73 20.59 -19.21
CA GLY A 29 5.27 21.76 -18.53
C GLY A 29 6.01 21.40 -17.25
N GLY A 30 6.63 22.41 -16.63
CA GLY A 30 7.38 22.23 -15.40
C GLY A 30 7.64 23.54 -14.67
N LYS A 31 8.14 23.40 -13.43
CA LYS A 31 8.41 24.53 -12.53
C LYS A 31 9.90 24.68 -12.18
N THR A 32 10.76 23.81 -12.70
CA THR A 32 12.18 23.77 -12.35
C THR A 32 13.06 23.64 -13.59
N ALA A 33 14.32 24.05 -13.49
CA ALA A 33 15.33 23.81 -14.52
C ALA A 33 15.55 22.32 -14.75
N LEU A 34 15.43 21.50 -13.70
CA LEU A 34 15.55 20.04 -13.78
C LEU A 34 14.45 19.46 -14.68
N ASP A 35 13.18 19.85 -14.46
CA ASP A 35 12.06 19.43 -15.33
C ASP A 35 12.32 19.81 -16.79
N TYR A 36 12.87 21.00 -17.04
CA TYR A 36 13.18 21.48 -18.39
C TYR A 36 14.24 20.61 -19.05
N LEU A 37 15.36 20.35 -18.38
CA LEU A 37 16.43 19.53 -18.91
C LEU A 37 16.00 18.11 -19.20
N VAL A 38 15.24 17.49 -18.31
CA VAL A 38 14.77 16.12 -18.51
C VAL A 38 13.67 16.03 -19.58
N LYS A 39 12.65 16.89 -19.53
CA LYS A 39 11.46 16.76 -20.39
C LYS A 39 11.60 17.43 -21.76
N VAL A 40 12.40 18.51 -21.85
CA VAL A 40 12.59 19.27 -23.11
C VAL A 40 13.89 18.93 -23.81
N LYS A 41 15.00 18.85 -23.08
CA LYS A 41 16.33 18.54 -23.63
C LYS A 41 16.61 17.03 -23.70
N GLY A 42 15.78 16.19 -23.05
CA GLY A 42 15.93 14.74 -23.07
C GLY A 42 17.11 14.20 -22.24
N CYS A 43 17.68 15.03 -21.37
CA CYS A 43 18.75 14.62 -20.47
C CYS A 43 18.26 13.57 -19.48
N SER A 44 19.12 12.62 -19.10
CA SER A 44 18.89 11.81 -17.90
C SER A 44 18.88 12.67 -16.65
N PHE A 45 18.31 12.18 -15.57
CA PHE A 45 18.30 12.92 -14.28
C PHE A 45 19.70 13.31 -13.83
N MET A 46 20.69 12.42 -13.96
CA MET A 46 22.08 12.68 -13.57
C MET A 46 22.74 13.73 -14.44
N GLU A 47 22.60 13.66 -15.76
CA GLU A 47 23.11 14.68 -16.68
C GLU A 47 22.49 16.06 -16.41
N ALA A 48 21.18 16.10 -16.14
CA ALA A 48 20.51 17.33 -15.81
C ALA A 48 21.03 17.94 -14.49
N MET A 49 21.31 17.11 -13.49
CA MET A 49 21.91 17.55 -12.23
C MET A 49 23.35 18.07 -12.41
N GLU A 50 24.17 17.41 -13.24
CA GLU A 50 25.52 17.87 -13.58
C GLU A 50 25.50 19.23 -14.28
N ILE A 51 24.59 19.43 -15.22
CA ILE A 51 24.40 20.72 -15.92
C ILE A 51 24.01 21.82 -14.93
N ILE A 52 23.09 21.53 -14.01
CA ILE A 52 22.63 22.52 -13.02
C ILE A 52 23.74 22.85 -12.02
N HIS A 53 24.51 21.86 -11.61
CA HIS A 53 25.60 22.03 -10.64
C HIS A 53 26.83 22.69 -11.25
N GLY A 54 26.96 22.71 -12.57
CA GLY A 54 28.11 23.32 -13.28
C GLY A 54 29.41 22.52 -13.19
N ALA A 55 29.37 21.28 -12.72
CA ALA A 55 30.53 20.37 -12.63
C ALA A 55 30.04 18.92 -12.63
N PRO A 56 30.88 17.95 -13.11
CA PRO A 56 30.58 16.54 -12.95
C PRO A 56 30.33 16.20 -11.47
N LEU A 57 29.16 15.63 -11.20
CA LEU A 57 28.89 15.12 -9.85
C LEU A 57 29.90 14.02 -9.53
N PRO A 58 30.51 14.01 -8.33
CA PRO A 58 31.39 12.94 -7.93
C PRO A 58 30.59 11.64 -8.06
N ARG A 59 31.05 10.75 -8.94
CA ARG A 59 30.53 9.37 -9.01
C ARG A 59 30.99 8.68 -7.74
N THR A 60 30.29 8.93 -6.63
CA THR A 60 30.38 8.06 -5.49
C THR A 60 29.95 6.70 -5.99
N ILE A 61 30.89 5.77 -6.14
CA ILE A 61 30.61 4.35 -6.06
C ILE A 61 29.75 4.25 -4.81
N PRO A 62 28.49 3.77 -4.89
CA PRO A 62 27.69 3.63 -3.68
C PRO A 62 28.58 2.84 -2.73
N ALA A 63 29.00 3.47 -1.63
CA ALA A 63 29.61 2.74 -0.54
C ALA A 63 28.68 1.56 -0.28
N PRO A 64 29.22 0.32 -0.05
CA PRO A 64 28.39 -0.84 0.20
C PRO A 64 27.36 -0.36 1.20
N VAL A 65 26.09 -0.45 0.80
CA VAL A 65 24.95 0.14 1.53
C VAL A 65 25.15 -0.31 2.96
N SER A 66 25.71 0.56 3.81
CA SER A 66 25.71 0.33 5.24
C SER A 66 24.26 0.02 5.51
N ARG A 67 23.97 -1.18 6.06
CA ARG A 67 22.62 -1.57 6.45
C ARG A 67 22.00 -0.31 7.02
N ALA A 68 21.09 0.33 6.23
CA ALA A 68 20.45 1.55 6.66
C ALA A 68 19.88 1.19 8.02
N GLU A 69 20.33 1.88 9.07
CA GLU A 69 19.82 1.65 10.41
C GLU A 69 18.31 1.67 10.26
N SER A 70 17.68 0.53 10.49
CA SER A 70 16.26 0.37 10.26
C SER A 70 15.58 1.47 11.08
N LYS A 71 14.94 2.42 10.39
CA LYS A 71 14.28 3.55 11.07
C LYS A 71 13.41 2.96 12.16
N ARG A 72 13.63 3.36 13.40
CA ARG A 72 12.87 2.84 14.52
C ARG A 72 11.41 3.24 14.33
N LEU A 73 10.51 2.28 14.38
CA LEU A 73 9.07 2.51 14.35
C LEU A 73 8.65 3.33 15.58
N LEU A 74 7.99 4.46 15.36
CA LEU A 74 7.50 5.32 16.43
C LEU A 74 6.05 4.97 16.74
N LEU A 75 5.85 4.18 17.78
CA LEU A 75 4.51 3.79 18.24
C LEU A 75 3.86 4.93 19.04
N PRO A 76 2.59 5.28 18.77
CA PRO A 76 1.83 6.18 19.63
C PRO A 76 1.53 5.49 20.99
N GLU A 77 1.29 6.30 22.01
CA GLU A 77 0.86 5.80 23.31
C GLU A 77 -0.46 5.01 23.15
N ARG A 78 -0.52 3.84 23.78
CA ARG A 78 -1.73 3.01 23.79
C ARG A 78 -2.77 3.57 24.75
N ASN A 79 -4.03 3.52 24.36
CA ASN A 79 -5.14 3.82 25.27
C ASN A 79 -5.31 2.67 26.29
N GLY A 80 -5.91 2.99 27.46
CA GLY A 80 -6.16 2.00 28.51
C GLY A 80 -7.20 0.93 28.16
N ASN A 81 -8.04 1.19 27.15
CA ASN A 81 -8.99 0.25 26.55
C ASN A 81 -9.02 0.39 25.02
N ALA A 82 -9.84 -0.41 24.34
CA ALA A 82 -10.00 -0.37 22.89
C ALA A 82 -11.46 -0.17 22.46
N ASP A 83 -12.31 0.41 23.31
CA ASP A 83 -13.75 0.47 23.10
C ASP A 83 -14.14 1.22 21.83
N THR A 84 -13.43 2.30 21.50
CA THR A 84 -13.68 3.08 20.28
C THR A 84 -13.32 2.32 19.03
N VAL A 85 -12.18 1.64 19.06
CA VAL A 85 -11.71 0.79 17.95
C VAL A 85 -12.62 -0.42 17.75
N ILE A 86 -13.04 -1.08 18.84
CA ILE A 86 -13.99 -2.21 18.77
C ILE A 86 -15.30 -1.74 18.13
N ARG A 87 -15.86 -0.61 18.57
CA ARG A 87 -17.10 -0.05 17.99
C ARG A 87 -16.93 0.29 16.52
N TYR A 88 -15.81 0.89 16.15
CA TYR A 88 -15.48 1.23 14.77
C TYR A 88 -15.43 -0.01 13.88
N LEU A 89 -14.73 -1.06 14.29
CA LEU A 89 -14.58 -2.29 13.51
C LEU A 89 -15.89 -3.09 13.43
N LYS A 90 -16.67 -3.13 14.52
CA LYS A 90 -18.05 -3.68 14.51
C LYS A 90 -18.96 -2.90 13.55
N GLY A 91 -18.83 -1.58 13.49
CA GLY A 91 -19.52 -0.74 12.51
C GLY A 91 -19.15 -1.02 11.06
N ARG A 92 -18.01 -1.70 10.83
CA ARG A 92 -17.58 -2.22 9.52
C ARG A 92 -18.00 -3.68 9.28
N GLY A 93 -18.73 -4.28 10.21
CA GLY A 93 -19.22 -5.66 10.12
C GLY A 93 -18.25 -6.72 10.62
N ILE A 94 -17.05 -6.34 11.09
CA ILE A 94 -16.04 -7.29 11.58
C ILE A 94 -16.50 -7.92 12.89
N HIS A 95 -16.41 -9.26 12.96
CA HIS A 95 -16.90 -10.04 14.09
C HIS A 95 -16.02 -9.87 15.34
N ASP A 96 -16.65 -9.90 16.51
CA ASP A 96 -15.99 -9.67 17.80
C ASP A 96 -14.83 -10.64 18.08
N VAL A 97 -14.96 -11.90 17.70
CA VAL A 97 -13.92 -12.92 17.83
C VAL A 97 -12.63 -12.49 17.12
N ILE A 98 -12.75 -11.98 15.89
CA ILE A 98 -11.61 -11.54 15.09
C ILE A 98 -10.95 -10.29 15.70
N ILE A 99 -11.77 -9.34 16.14
CA ILE A 99 -11.28 -8.11 16.80
C ILE A 99 -10.52 -8.46 18.07
N ARG A 100 -11.09 -9.31 18.92
CA ARG A 100 -10.46 -9.73 20.20
C ARG A 100 -9.15 -10.47 19.94
N TYR A 101 -9.12 -11.38 18.98
CA TYR A 101 -7.89 -12.06 18.59
C TYR A 101 -6.77 -11.06 18.26
N CYS A 102 -7.06 -10.04 17.47
CA CYS A 102 -6.06 -9.03 17.10
C CYS A 102 -5.60 -8.19 18.31
N LEU A 103 -6.50 -7.85 19.23
CA LEU A 103 -6.16 -7.12 20.47
C LEU A 103 -5.27 -7.95 21.39
N GLU A 104 -5.65 -9.19 21.65
CA GLU A 104 -4.95 -10.14 22.54
C GLU A 104 -3.54 -10.49 22.00
N ASN A 105 -3.38 -10.60 20.68
CA ASN A 105 -2.10 -10.89 20.03
C ASN A 105 -1.30 -9.61 19.70
N ASN A 106 -1.70 -8.44 20.21
CA ASN A 106 -1.05 -7.17 19.96
C ASN A 106 -0.97 -6.72 18.49
N LEU A 107 -1.74 -7.33 17.60
CA LEU A 107 -1.83 -6.96 16.18
C LEU A 107 -2.61 -5.66 15.96
N LEU A 108 -3.40 -5.26 16.95
CA LEU A 108 -4.28 -4.10 16.96
C LEU A 108 -4.27 -3.42 18.34
N PHE A 109 -4.29 -2.10 18.35
CA PHE A 109 -4.56 -1.35 19.57
C PHE A 109 -5.21 0.01 19.26
N GLU A 110 -5.78 0.65 20.29
CA GLU A 110 -6.31 2.01 20.22
C GLU A 110 -5.24 3.01 20.64
N SER A 111 -4.99 4.05 19.82
CA SER A 111 -4.08 5.14 20.20
C SER A 111 -4.74 6.07 21.21
N ARG A 112 -4.00 6.47 22.26
CA ARG A 112 -4.53 7.31 23.35
C ARG A 112 -5.01 8.68 22.88
N LYS A 113 -4.23 9.34 22.03
CA LYS A 113 -4.50 10.74 21.65
C LYS A 113 -5.69 10.91 20.71
N TYR A 114 -5.85 10.01 19.74
CA TYR A 114 -6.83 10.16 18.66
C TYR A 114 -7.84 9.02 18.61
N HIS A 115 -7.76 8.07 19.52
CA HIS A 115 -8.61 6.87 19.56
C HIS A 115 -8.64 6.12 18.22
N SER A 116 -7.55 6.22 17.44
CA SER A 116 -7.42 5.60 16.13
C SER A 116 -7.06 4.12 16.28
N ALA A 117 -7.53 3.30 15.34
CA ALA A 117 -7.11 1.91 15.21
C ALA A 117 -5.69 1.86 14.65
N VAL A 118 -4.76 1.22 15.35
CA VAL A 118 -3.39 1.01 14.94
C VAL A 118 -3.18 -0.47 14.70
N PHE A 119 -2.97 -0.87 13.45
CA PHE A 119 -2.66 -2.23 13.03
C PHE A 119 -1.14 -2.38 12.90
N LEU A 120 -0.57 -3.38 13.55
CA LEU A 120 0.87 -3.61 13.58
C LEU A 120 1.27 -4.80 12.69
N GLY A 121 2.45 -4.68 12.11
CA GLY A 121 3.16 -5.76 11.46
C GLY A 121 4.51 -5.99 12.12
N TYR A 122 4.92 -7.24 12.21
CA TYR A 122 6.06 -7.71 12.98
C TYR A 122 7.08 -8.40 12.09
N ASP A 123 8.34 -8.37 12.50
CA ASP A 123 9.36 -9.26 11.96
C ASP A 123 9.31 -10.65 12.64
N LYS A 124 10.13 -11.58 12.15
CA LYS A 124 10.23 -12.94 12.67
C LYS A 124 10.66 -13.03 14.15
N ASP A 125 11.27 -11.97 14.67
CA ASP A 125 11.74 -11.89 16.05
C ASP A 125 10.68 -11.27 16.98
N GLY A 126 9.48 -11.00 16.45
CA GLY A 126 8.36 -10.40 17.19
C GLY A 126 8.53 -8.91 17.45
N VAL A 127 9.42 -8.23 16.72
CA VAL A 127 9.61 -6.79 16.85
C VAL A 127 8.67 -6.05 15.90
N PRO A 128 7.86 -5.07 16.36
CA PRO A 128 6.99 -4.30 15.49
C PRO A 128 7.83 -3.43 14.54
N ARG A 129 7.58 -3.57 13.24
CA ARG A 129 8.29 -2.87 12.16
C ARG A 129 7.37 -1.98 11.33
N TYR A 130 6.09 -2.22 11.35
CA TYR A 130 5.10 -1.50 10.56
C TYR A 130 3.88 -1.15 11.40
N GLY A 131 3.29 0.01 11.14
CA GLY A 131 2.04 0.41 11.74
C GLY A 131 1.15 1.17 10.77
N ASN A 132 -0.05 0.65 10.52
CA ASN A 132 -1.10 1.33 9.75
C ASN A 132 -2.12 1.93 10.71
N VAL A 133 -2.50 3.18 10.45
CA VAL A 133 -3.44 3.92 11.30
C VAL A 133 -4.73 4.18 10.54
N ARG A 134 -5.86 3.89 11.20
CA ARG A 134 -7.19 4.25 10.72
C ARG A 134 -7.90 5.11 11.74
N GLY A 135 -8.33 6.31 11.34
CA GLY A 135 -9.21 7.14 12.15
C GLY A 135 -10.52 6.40 12.42
N THR A 136 -11.00 6.47 13.66
CA THR A 136 -12.31 5.93 14.04
C THR A 136 -13.43 6.94 13.78
N VAL A 137 -13.04 8.19 13.52
CA VAL A 137 -13.93 9.29 13.10
C VAL A 137 -13.31 9.89 11.82
N GLY A 138 -14.14 10.11 10.80
CA GLY A 138 -13.70 10.60 9.48
C GLY A 138 -12.89 9.56 8.68
N ASP A 139 -12.18 10.04 7.66
CA ASP A 139 -11.53 9.17 6.64
C ASP A 139 -10.01 9.08 6.79
N TYR A 140 -9.46 9.45 7.95
CA TYR A 140 -8.01 9.43 8.14
C TYR A 140 -7.44 8.02 7.98
N LYS A 141 -6.43 7.90 7.12
CA LYS A 141 -5.61 6.72 6.93
C LYS A 141 -4.16 7.13 6.76
N GLY A 142 -3.25 6.42 7.40
CA GLY A 142 -1.83 6.73 7.33
C GLY A 142 -0.96 5.59 7.86
N GLU A 143 0.34 5.84 7.86
CA GLU A 143 1.35 4.94 8.39
C GLU A 143 2.11 5.64 9.52
N LEU A 144 2.56 4.88 10.51
CA LEU A 144 3.39 5.40 11.57
C LEU A 144 4.78 5.77 11.04
N SER A 145 5.38 6.82 11.61
CA SER A 145 6.75 7.20 11.27
C SER A 145 7.73 6.07 11.58
N GLY A 146 8.63 5.79 10.64
CA GLY A 146 9.57 4.67 10.74
C GLY A 146 9.01 3.32 10.34
N SER A 147 7.79 3.25 9.80
CA SER A 147 7.21 2.02 9.25
C SER A 147 8.05 1.45 8.11
N ASP A 148 8.24 0.14 8.13
CA ASP A 148 8.85 -0.64 7.05
C ASP A 148 7.78 -1.54 6.40
N LYS A 149 7.42 -1.24 5.16
CA LYS A 149 6.37 -1.96 4.42
C LYS A 149 6.68 -3.43 4.14
N HIS A 150 7.93 -3.87 4.28
CA HIS A 150 8.27 -5.30 4.19
C HIS A 150 7.57 -6.13 5.26
N TYR A 151 7.18 -5.51 6.38
CA TYR A 151 6.58 -6.17 7.54
C TYR A 151 5.15 -5.70 7.78
N SER A 152 4.35 -5.63 6.73
CA SER A 152 2.96 -5.18 6.86
C SER A 152 2.12 -6.10 7.76
N PHE A 153 0.92 -5.64 8.11
CA PHE A 153 -0.01 -6.42 8.94
C PHE A 153 -0.25 -7.81 8.39
N SER A 154 -0.08 -8.83 9.22
CA SER A 154 -0.35 -10.22 8.88
C SER A 154 -0.86 -11.00 10.08
N ILE A 155 -1.59 -12.08 9.80
CA ILE A 155 -1.97 -13.12 10.76
C ILE A 155 -1.38 -14.43 10.20
N PRO A 156 -0.33 -14.98 10.84
CA PRO A 156 0.25 -16.24 10.40
C PRO A 156 -0.75 -17.40 10.59
N GLY A 157 -0.83 -18.27 9.60
CA GLY A 157 -1.58 -19.53 9.66
C GLY A 157 -0.65 -20.72 9.88
N SER A 158 -1.18 -21.93 9.67
CA SER A 158 -0.45 -23.20 9.74
C SER A 158 -0.46 -23.99 8.43
N SER A 159 -1.19 -23.51 7.42
CA SER A 159 -1.30 -24.14 6.10
C SER A 159 -0.20 -23.68 5.14
N GLN A 160 -0.26 -24.14 3.90
CA GLN A 160 0.61 -23.72 2.81
C GLN A 160 -0.02 -22.63 1.92
N THR A 161 -1.10 -22.00 2.40
CA THR A 161 -1.86 -20.99 1.65
C THR A 161 -1.77 -19.63 2.31
N VAL A 162 -1.53 -18.57 1.52
CA VAL A 162 -1.65 -17.19 1.97
C VAL A 162 -2.73 -16.45 1.19
N HIS A 163 -3.64 -15.82 1.93
CA HIS A 163 -4.62 -14.87 1.41
C HIS A 163 -4.06 -13.45 1.46
N VAL A 164 -4.08 -12.76 0.33
CA VAL A 164 -3.44 -11.45 0.14
C VAL A 164 -4.48 -10.37 -0.07
N PHE A 165 -4.40 -9.30 0.71
CA PHE A 165 -5.35 -8.18 0.76
C PHE A 165 -4.65 -6.84 0.60
N GLU A 166 -5.38 -5.79 0.17
CA GLU A 166 -4.80 -4.44 0.15
C GLU A 166 -4.63 -3.84 1.55
N SER A 167 -5.55 -4.13 2.46
CA SER A 167 -5.52 -3.55 3.80
C SER A 167 -5.79 -4.58 4.92
N ALA A 168 -5.40 -4.23 6.14
CA ALA A 168 -5.71 -5.02 7.34
C ALA A 168 -7.22 -5.19 7.54
N ILE A 169 -8.03 -4.17 7.22
CA ILE A 169 -9.49 -4.24 7.35
C ILE A 169 -10.08 -5.28 6.40
N ASP A 170 -9.55 -5.42 5.19
CA ASP A 170 -9.99 -6.45 4.24
C ASP A 170 -9.63 -7.86 4.72
N ALA A 171 -8.41 -8.03 5.28
CA ALA A 171 -8.02 -9.29 5.90
C ALA A 171 -8.95 -9.69 7.05
N LEU A 172 -9.30 -8.76 7.95
CA LEU A 172 -10.23 -9.03 9.04
C LEU A 172 -11.66 -9.26 8.55
N SER A 173 -12.05 -8.62 7.46
CA SER A 173 -13.35 -8.82 6.80
C SER A 173 -13.45 -10.22 6.21
N TYR A 174 -12.39 -10.67 5.53
CA TYR A 174 -12.29 -12.03 5.02
C TYR A 174 -12.38 -13.07 6.15
N ALA A 175 -11.57 -12.91 7.21
CA ALA A 175 -11.64 -13.78 8.39
C ALA A 175 -13.05 -13.87 8.99
N THR A 176 -13.79 -12.74 8.98
CA THR A 176 -15.19 -12.71 9.43
C THR A 176 -16.11 -13.48 8.49
N LEU A 177 -15.92 -13.36 7.17
CA LEU A 177 -16.70 -14.12 6.18
C LEU A 177 -16.47 -15.61 6.32
N GLU A 178 -15.22 -16.06 6.48
CA GLU A 178 -14.86 -17.46 6.71
C GLU A 178 -15.49 -17.99 8.02
N LEU A 179 -15.47 -17.20 9.09
CA LEU A 179 -16.14 -17.54 10.35
C LEU A 179 -17.64 -17.75 10.17
N PHE A 180 -18.32 -16.89 9.37
CA PHE A 180 -19.74 -17.04 9.08
C PHE A 180 -20.06 -18.25 8.22
N GLU A 181 -19.09 -18.78 7.48
CA GLU A 181 -19.20 -20.02 6.72
C GLU A 181 -18.85 -21.27 7.55
N GLY A 182 -18.53 -21.10 8.84
CA GLY A 182 -18.15 -22.17 9.74
C GLY A 182 -16.77 -22.77 9.48
N LYS A 183 -15.94 -22.04 8.74
CA LYS A 183 -14.58 -22.43 8.44
C LYS A 183 -13.59 -22.00 9.52
N ASN A 184 -12.41 -22.65 9.57
CA ASN A 184 -11.31 -22.24 10.41
C ASN A 184 -10.58 -21.03 9.76
N TRP A 185 -11.03 -19.82 10.05
CA TRP A 185 -10.49 -18.60 9.50
C TRP A 185 -8.99 -18.35 9.80
N HIS A 186 -8.43 -19.09 10.75
CA HIS A 186 -7.04 -18.96 11.22
C HIS A 186 -6.12 -20.09 10.69
N GLU A 187 -6.62 -20.93 9.82
CA GLU A 187 -5.82 -22.03 9.23
C GLU A 187 -4.83 -21.51 8.21
N ASP A 188 -5.30 -20.62 7.32
CA ASP A 188 -4.48 -20.01 6.28
C ASP A 188 -3.85 -18.70 6.76
N HIS A 189 -2.72 -18.33 6.13
CA HIS A 189 -2.06 -17.07 6.39
C HIS A 189 -2.87 -15.90 5.79
N LEU A 190 -3.00 -14.80 6.53
CA LEU A 190 -3.62 -13.56 6.05
C LEU A 190 -2.56 -12.45 5.99
N LEU A 191 -2.36 -11.84 4.84
CA LEU A 191 -1.36 -10.79 4.61
C LEU A 191 -1.98 -9.55 3.98
N SER A 192 -1.77 -8.38 4.58
CA SER A 192 -2.06 -7.07 3.99
C SER A 192 -0.84 -6.57 3.22
N LEU A 193 -1.04 -5.96 2.04
CA LEU A 193 0.04 -5.34 1.25
C LEU A 193 0.39 -3.91 1.69
N ALA A 194 -0.31 -3.37 2.70
CA ALA A 194 -0.18 -1.97 3.12
C ALA A 194 -0.47 -0.96 2.00
N GLY A 195 -1.44 -1.29 1.16
CA GLY A 195 -1.78 -0.58 -0.07
C GLY A 195 -0.98 -1.06 -1.28
N VAL A 196 -1.54 -0.83 -2.44
CA VAL A 196 -0.94 -1.13 -3.75
C VAL A 196 -0.85 0.13 -4.58
N PHE A 197 0.01 0.13 -5.60
CA PHE A 197 0.17 1.25 -6.51
C PHE A 197 0.35 0.73 -7.95
N VAL A 198 -0.10 1.52 -8.90
CA VAL A 198 0.08 1.20 -10.32
C VAL A 198 1.55 1.37 -10.68
N THR A 199 2.16 0.32 -11.22
CA THR A 199 3.49 0.39 -11.82
C THR A 199 3.38 0.28 -13.34
N LYS A 200 4.38 0.79 -14.05
CA LYS A 200 4.50 0.60 -15.50
C LYS A 200 5.12 -0.76 -15.86
N ARG A 201 5.56 -1.53 -14.87
CA ARG A 201 6.17 -2.85 -15.03
C ARG A 201 5.14 -3.91 -14.70
N GLU A 202 5.09 -4.96 -15.51
CA GLU A 202 4.13 -6.07 -15.40
C GLU A 202 4.56 -7.18 -14.44
N ASP A 203 5.74 -7.04 -13.79
CA ASP A 203 6.37 -8.06 -12.95
C ASP A 203 6.72 -7.57 -11.52
N VAL A 204 6.05 -6.51 -11.06
CA VAL A 204 6.36 -5.94 -9.75
C VAL A 204 5.58 -6.64 -8.66
N VAL A 205 6.29 -7.41 -7.84
CA VAL A 205 5.75 -8.03 -6.63
C VAL A 205 5.84 -7.04 -5.46
N PRO A 206 4.75 -6.80 -4.71
CA PRO A 206 4.78 -5.96 -3.52
C PRO A 206 5.82 -6.44 -2.50
N VAL A 207 6.56 -5.50 -1.90
CA VAL A 207 7.67 -5.81 -0.98
C VAL A 207 7.20 -6.61 0.25
N ALA A 208 5.99 -6.35 0.75
CA ALA A 208 5.38 -7.10 1.84
C ALA A 208 5.20 -8.58 1.48
N LEU A 209 4.66 -8.85 0.28
CA LEU A 209 4.47 -10.22 -0.19
C LEU A 209 5.80 -10.93 -0.41
N SER A 210 6.76 -10.28 -1.10
CA SER A 210 8.09 -10.86 -1.33
C SER A 210 8.79 -11.23 -0.01
N ARG A 211 8.69 -10.35 1.00
CA ARG A 211 9.28 -10.60 2.31
C ARG A 211 8.56 -11.71 3.05
N TYR A 212 7.23 -11.69 3.06
CA TYR A 212 6.42 -12.69 3.75
C TYR A 212 6.69 -14.10 3.22
N LEU A 213 6.75 -14.25 1.90
CA LEU A 213 7.09 -15.52 1.26
C LEU A 213 8.52 -16.00 1.54
N ALA A 214 9.46 -15.07 1.76
CA ALA A 214 10.83 -15.42 2.17
C ALA A 214 10.90 -15.90 3.63
N ASP A 215 10.03 -15.38 4.50
CA ASP A 215 9.95 -15.76 5.91
C ASP A 215 9.12 -17.04 6.12
N HIS A 216 8.26 -17.40 5.14
CA HIS A 216 7.34 -18.55 5.15
C HIS A 216 7.56 -19.43 3.91
N PRO A 217 8.68 -20.17 3.84
CA PRO A 217 9.01 -21.01 2.68
C PRO A 217 8.06 -22.21 2.47
N GLU A 218 7.24 -22.52 3.47
CA GLU A 218 6.18 -23.54 3.39
C GLU A 218 5.03 -23.16 2.47
N ILE A 219 4.82 -21.87 2.19
CA ILE A 219 3.71 -21.38 1.36
C ILE A 219 3.92 -21.82 -0.10
N GLN A 220 2.86 -22.39 -0.68
CA GLN A 220 2.81 -22.85 -2.07
C GLN A 220 1.68 -22.19 -2.88
N THR A 221 0.61 -21.76 -2.20
CA THR A 221 -0.59 -21.19 -2.83
C THR A 221 -0.82 -19.77 -2.38
N LEU A 222 -1.08 -18.87 -3.34
CA LEU A 222 -1.48 -17.49 -3.11
C LEU A 222 -2.93 -17.29 -3.57
N ARG A 223 -3.77 -16.74 -2.71
CA ARG A 223 -5.15 -16.32 -3.02
C ARG A 223 -5.25 -14.81 -2.94
N LEU A 224 -5.49 -14.15 -4.07
CA LEU A 224 -5.43 -12.71 -4.19
C LEU A 224 -6.84 -12.11 -4.09
N HIS A 225 -7.12 -11.42 -2.98
CA HIS A 225 -8.40 -10.74 -2.71
C HIS A 225 -8.25 -9.21 -2.82
N LEU A 226 -7.58 -8.76 -3.91
CA LEU A 226 -7.31 -7.34 -4.11
C LEU A 226 -8.55 -6.61 -4.63
N ASP A 227 -8.59 -5.29 -4.44
CA ASP A 227 -9.72 -4.43 -4.81
C ASP A 227 -10.15 -4.63 -6.27
N ASN A 228 -11.43 -4.55 -6.52
CA ASN A 228 -12.02 -4.69 -7.86
C ASN A 228 -12.00 -3.35 -8.61
N ASP A 229 -10.83 -2.69 -8.61
CA ASP A 229 -10.56 -1.48 -9.37
C ASP A 229 -9.28 -1.60 -10.21
N ALA A 230 -8.98 -0.59 -11.03
CA ALA A 230 -7.84 -0.63 -11.95
C ALA A 230 -6.48 -0.80 -11.23
N VAL A 231 -6.36 -0.29 -9.98
CA VAL A 231 -5.12 -0.36 -9.19
C VAL A 231 -4.94 -1.78 -8.65
N GLY A 232 -5.98 -2.35 -8.04
CA GLY A 232 -5.97 -3.73 -7.55
C GLY A 232 -5.76 -4.74 -8.68
N ARG A 233 -6.44 -4.57 -9.82
CA ARG A 233 -6.24 -5.45 -11.00
C ARG A 233 -4.82 -5.35 -11.56
N GLY A 234 -4.23 -4.15 -11.57
CA GLY A 234 -2.83 -3.96 -11.96
C GLY A 234 -1.85 -4.66 -11.01
N ALA A 235 -2.13 -4.62 -9.71
CA ALA A 235 -1.31 -5.33 -8.72
C ALA A 235 -1.39 -6.85 -8.86
N VAL A 236 -2.59 -7.41 -9.16
CA VAL A 236 -2.75 -8.84 -9.48
C VAL A 236 -1.87 -9.22 -10.66
N SER A 237 -1.90 -8.46 -11.76
CA SER A 237 -1.08 -8.72 -12.95
C SER A 237 0.41 -8.73 -12.61
N GLY A 238 0.87 -7.78 -11.77
CA GLY A 238 2.26 -7.73 -11.31
C GLY A 238 2.67 -8.93 -10.47
N ILE A 239 1.81 -9.35 -9.53
CA ILE A 239 2.06 -10.52 -8.67
C ILE A 239 2.11 -11.80 -9.52
N VAL A 240 1.13 -11.99 -10.41
CA VAL A 240 1.09 -13.16 -11.31
C VAL A 240 2.33 -13.16 -12.22
N GLY A 241 2.68 -12.03 -12.85
CA GLY A 241 3.86 -11.92 -13.71
C GLY A 241 5.17 -12.28 -13.00
N GLY A 242 5.31 -11.88 -11.73
CA GLY A 242 6.54 -12.12 -10.96
C GLY A 242 6.62 -13.47 -10.23
N LEU A 243 5.49 -14.15 -9.98
CA LEU A 243 5.46 -15.30 -9.06
C LEU A 243 4.85 -16.59 -9.64
N ARG A 244 4.16 -16.58 -10.79
CA ARG A 244 3.45 -17.74 -11.36
C ARG A 244 4.32 -18.99 -11.59
N ASP A 245 5.62 -18.80 -11.80
CA ASP A 245 6.53 -19.94 -12.05
C ASP A 245 6.95 -20.67 -10.75
N ARG A 246 6.61 -20.11 -9.59
CA ARG A 246 7.00 -20.62 -8.27
C ARG A 246 5.85 -20.94 -7.35
N TYR A 247 4.67 -20.36 -7.60
CA TYR A 247 3.50 -20.49 -6.72
C TYR A 247 2.25 -20.76 -7.54
N GLU A 248 1.33 -21.51 -6.97
CA GLU A 248 -0.04 -21.60 -7.47
C GLU A 248 -0.77 -20.30 -7.08
N ILE A 249 -1.36 -19.58 -8.06
CA ILE A 249 -1.97 -18.27 -7.82
C ILE A 249 -3.41 -18.27 -8.29
N TRP A 250 -4.32 -17.93 -7.37
CA TRP A 250 -5.75 -17.74 -7.61
C TRP A 250 -6.13 -16.28 -7.46
N ASP A 251 -6.72 -15.70 -8.49
CA ASP A 251 -7.33 -14.36 -8.44
C ASP A 251 -8.77 -14.49 -7.98
N GLU A 252 -9.04 -14.07 -6.76
CA GLU A 252 -10.34 -14.17 -6.10
C GLU A 252 -10.81 -12.79 -5.63
N PRO A 253 -11.16 -11.87 -6.56
CA PRO A 253 -11.64 -10.55 -6.19
C PRO A 253 -12.94 -10.62 -5.38
N PRO A 254 -13.32 -9.57 -4.66
CA PRO A 254 -14.59 -9.49 -3.95
C PRO A 254 -15.77 -9.82 -4.87
N LYS A 255 -16.67 -10.71 -4.42
CA LYS A 255 -17.86 -11.17 -5.18
C LYS A 255 -18.89 -10.05 -5.37
N CYS A 256 -18.84 -9.00 -4.55
CA CYS A 256 -19.66 -7.81 -4.65
C CYS A 256 -19.02 -6.64 -3.91
N GLY A 257 -19.30 -5.41 -4.35
CA GLY A 257 -18.64 -4.22 -3.83
C GLY A 257 -17.25 -3.99 -4.43
N LYS A 258 -16.54 -3.01 -3.90
CA LYS A 258 -15.21 -2.64 -4.36
C LYS A 258 -14.13 -3.53 -3.72
N ASP A 259 -14.23 -3.74 -2.42
CA ASP A 259 -13.26 -4.43 -1.58
C ASP A 259 -13.93 -5.51 -0.70
N VAL A 260 -13.14 -6.30 0.02
CA VAL A 260 -13.66 -7.38 0.87
C VAL A 260 -14.50 -6.83 2.03
N ASN A 261 -14.17 -5.63 2.54
CA ASN A 261 -15.00 -5.01 3.57
C ASN A 261 -16.37 -4.58 3.05
N ASP A 262 -16.46 -4.11 1.80
CA ASP A 262 -17.76 -3.84 1.15
C ASP A 262 -18.57 -5.11 0.99
N GLN A 263 -17.95 -6.21 0.57
CA GLN A 263 -18.60 -7.52 0.50
C GLN A 263 -19.16 -7.94 1.86
N LEU A 264 -18.37 -7.81 2.94
CA LEU A 264 -18.83 -8.11 4.30
C LEU A 264 -20.00 -7.23 4.71
N LYS A 265 -19.91 -5.91 4.50
CA LYS A 265 -21.00 -4.96 4.84
C LYS A 265 -22.30 -5.28 4.11
N ILE A 266 -22.21 -5.69 2.84
CA ILE A 266 -23.39 -6.11 2.07
C ILE A 266 -23.99 -7.38 2.69
N ARG A 267 -23.16 -8.36 3.04
CA ARG A 267 -23.62 -9.62 3.64
C ARG A 267 -24.31 -9.41 5.00
N VAL A 268 -23.84 -8.48 5.81
CA VAL A 268 -24.43 -8.19 7.14
C VAL A 268 -25.48 -7.06 7.11
N GLY A 269 -25.85 -6.57 5.93
CA GLY A 269 -26.91 -5.56 5.77
C GLY A 269 -26.50 -4.12 6.13
N LEU A 270 -25.22 -3.84 6.30
CA LEU A 270 -24.68 -2.49 6.58
C LEU A 270 -24.49 -1.64 5.31
N LYS A 271 -24.49 -2.26 4.14
CA LYS A 271 -24.41 -1.61 2.82
C LYS A 271 -25.41 -2.30 1.87
N LYS A 272 -26.12 -1.52 1.05
CA LYS A 272 -26.97 -2.08 -0.01
C LYS A 272 -26.09 -2.62 -1.14
N LYS A 273 -26.49 -3.72 -1.75
CA LYS A 273 -25.90 -4.21 -2.99
C LYS A 273 -26.28 -3.23 -4.10
N GLU A 274 -25.29 -2.58 -4.72
CA GLU A 274 -25.55 -1.78 -5.92
C GLU A 274 -25.89 -2.75 -7.05
N GLU A 275 -27.06 -2.58 -7.65
CA GLU A 275 -27.40 -3.26 -8.90
C GLU A 275 -26.61 -2.55 -10.01
N TYR A 276 -25.50 -3.17 -10.44
CA TYR A 276 -24.86 -2.77 -11.68
C TYR A 276 -25.82 -3.16 -12.83
N SER A 277 -26.57 -2.19 -13.35
CA SER A 277 -27.23 -2.35 -14.64
C SER A 277 -26.16 -2.63 -15.69
N ARG A 278 -26.26 -3.81 -16.28
CA ARG A 278 -25.42 -4.30 -17.39
C ARG A 278 -25.63 -3.46 -18.64
#